data_6f3f3b27c23d9880b17426920a2b2287
#
_entry.id   6f3f3b27c23d9880b17426920a2b2287
#
_cell.length_a   1.000
_cell.length_b   1.000
_cell.length_c   1.000
_cell.angle_alpha   90.00
_cell.angle_beta   90.00
_cell.angle_gamma   90.00
#
_symmetry.space_group_name_H-M   'P 1'
#
loop_
_entity.id
_entity.type
_entity.pdbx_description
1 polymer ?
#
loop_
_entity_poly.entity_id
_entity_poly.type
_entity_poly.pdbx_seq_one_letter_code
_entity_poly.pdbx_strand_id
1 'polypeptide(L)'
;MPLLGFFFNFTFLIYISRMELKRVVVTGLGAVTPLGNTPEETWQNMLAGKSGAAPITHFDTTQFKTKFACEVKDLNINDYIDRKEARKLDRYTQLAMISAIQGVKDANFDLEKVDKNRVGVIYGVGIGGIKTFEDEVSYYAQHPENGPKFNPFFIPKMIADIASGQISMLYGFHGPNYTTTSACASSTNALASAFNQIRLGKADIIVSGGAEAAICACGVGGFNAMHALSTRNDDPEHASRPFSASRDGFVMGEGAGCLILEELEHAKARGAK
;
A
#
# COMPACT_ATOMS: atom_id res chain seq x y z
N MET A 1 69.56 2.61 21.21
CA MET A 1 68.36 1.85 20.90
C MET A 1 67.48 2.69 19.97
N PRO A 2 67.34 2.39 18.69
CA PRO A 2 66.45 3.12 17.81
C PRO A 2 65.08 2.50 17.82
N LEU A 3 64.06 3.33 18.06
CA LEU A 3 62.66 3.03 17.91
C LEU A 3 62.36 2.74 16.45
N LEU A 4 62.07 1.49 16.13
CA LEU A 4 61.52 1.08 14.84
C LEU A 4 60.08 1.59 14.77
N GLY A 5 59.87 2.66 13.98
CA GLY A 5 58.57 3.13 13.57
C GLY A 5 57.90 2.12 12.66
N PHE A 6 56.80 1.49 13.14
CA PHE A 6 55.89 0.76 12.31
C PHE A 6 55.11 1.75 11.44
N PHE A 7 55.60 2.05 10.26
CA PHE A 7 54.76 2.61 9.20
C PHE A 7 53.85 1.50 8.67
N PHE A 8 52.69 1.37 9.24
CA PHE A 8 51.61 0.66 8.58
C PHE A 8 51.29 1.41 7.27
N ASN A 9 51.60 0.75 6.15
CA ASN A 9 51.23 1.24 4.84
C ASN A 9 49.71 1.33 4.74
N PHE A 10 49.15 2.51 4.95
CA PHE A 10 47.73 2.85 4.83
C PHE A 10 47.23 2.79 3.37
N THR A 11 48.05 2.31 2.42
CA THR A 11 47.66 2.11 1.01
C THR A 11 46.69 0.95 0.79
N PHE A 12 46.44 0.14 1.83
CA PHE A 12 45.52 -1.00 1.74
C PHE A 12 44.06 -0.67 2.03
N LEU A 13 43.72 0.56 2.34
CA LEU A 13 42.39 0.96 2.79
C LEU A 13 41.59 1.83 1.83
N ILE A 14 42.05 2.01 0.58
CA ILE A 14 41.28 2.74 -0.44
C ILE A 14 41.00 1.81 -1.65
N TYR A 15 40.71 0.53 -1.38
CA TYR A 15 39.76 -0.18 -2.19
C TYR A 15 38.37 0.11 -1.62
N ILE A 16 38.02 1.40 -1.58
CA ILE A 16 36.62 1.77 -1.64
C ILE A 16 36.22 1.34 -3.05
N SER A 17 35.77 0.12 -3.17
CA SER A 17 34.96 -0.29 -4.31
C SER A 17 33.94 0.83 -4.44
N ARG A 18 34.03 1.65 -5.47
CA ARG A 18 32.97 2.60 -5.81
C ARG A 18 31.75 1.72 -5.94
N MET A 19 30.89 1.73 -4.92
CA MET A 19 29.64 1.00 -4.98
C MET A 19 28.85 1.68 -6.09
N GLU A 20 28.84 1.05 -7.26
CA GLU A 20 28.09 1.54 -8.39
C GLU A 20 26.60 1.36 -8.07
N LEU A 21 25.93 2.48 -7.84
CA LEU A 21 24.51 2.47 -7.55
C LEU A 21 23.74 2.05 -8.80
N LYS A 22 22.93 1.01 -8.64
CA LYS A 22 22.10 0.50 -9.73
C LYS A 22 21.03 1.52 -10.16
N ARG A 23 20.68 1.51 -11.44
CA ARG A 23 19.55 2.28 -11.96
C ARG A 23 18.27 1.49 -11.74
N VAL A 24 17.19 2.20 -11.42
CA VAL A 24 15.87 1.60 -11.13
C VAL A 24 14.86 2.13 -12.13
N VAL A 25 14.05 1.25 -12.65
CA VAL A 25 12.97 1.55 -13.60
C VAL A 25 11.65 0.99 -13.10
N VAL A 26 10.54 1.49 -13.63
CA VAL A 26 9.20 0.94 -13.41
C VAL A 26 8.88 0.04 -14.59
N THR A 27 8.50 -1.20 -14.31
CA THR A 27 8.18 -2.19 -15.34
C THR A 27 6.74 -2.71 -15.26
N GLY A 28 5.98 -2.32 -14.24
CA GLY A 28 4.58 -2.71 -14.11
C GLY A 28 3.79 -1.79 -13.19
N LEU A 29 2.49 -1.67 -13.49
CA LEU A 29 1.55 -0.80 -12.80
C LEU A 29 0.32 -1.60 -12.34
N GLY A 30 -0.16 -1.29 -11.15
CA GLY A 30 -1.44 -1.77 -10.64
C GLY A 30 -2.17 -0.68 -9.87
N ALA A 31 -3.48 -0.61 -9.98
CA ALA A 31 -4.28 0.35 -9.25
C ALA A 31 -5.71 -0.15 -9.03
N VAL A 32 -6.21 0.11 -7.83
CA VAL A 32 -7.63 -0.04 -7.47
C VAL A 32 -8.03 1.22 -6.74
N THR A 33 -8.89 2.02 -7.35
CA THR A 33 -9.23 3.36 -6.88
C THR A 33 -10.73 3.62 -6.96
N PRO A 34 -11.25 4.66 -6.32
CA PRO A 34 -12.64 5.09 -6.49
C PRO A 34 -13.01 5.52 -7.91
N LEU A 35 -12.01 5.69 -8.79
CA LEU A 35 -12.20 6.07 -10.19
C LEU A 35 -12.13 4.87 -11.14
N GLY A 36 -11.64 3.72 -10.69
CA GLY A 36 -11.54 2.52 -11.52
C GLY A 36 -10.81 1.39 -10.82
N ASN A 37 -11.10 0.17 -11.26
CA ASN A 37 -10.56 -1.06 -10.69
C ASN A 37 -9.29 -1.54 -11.41
N THR A 38 -8.81 -0.76 -12.38
CA THR A 38 -7.55 -0.98 -13.12
C THR A 38 -6.81 0.34 -13.33
N PRO A 39 -5.49 0.33 -13.60
CA PRO A 39 -4.74 1.53 -13.94
C PRO A 39 -5.34 2.28 -15.15
N GLU A 40 -5.73 1.56 -16.19
CA GLU A 40 -6.30 2.14 -17.40
C GLU A 40 -7.63 2.84 -17.13
N GLU A 41 -8.56 2.18 -16.45
CA GLU A 41 -9.86 2.75 -16.08
C GLU A 41 -9.70 3.98 -15.18
N THR A 42 -8.81 3.89 -14.17
CA THR A 42 -8.47 5.02 -13.29
C THR A 42 -7.97 6.20 -14.12
N TRP A 43 -7.05 5.96 -15.04
CA TRP A 43 -6.45 7.01 -15.88
C TRP A 43 -7.48 7.69 -16.79
N GLN A 44 -8.33 6.92 -17.48
CA GLN A 44 -9.38 7.45 -18.34
C GLN A 44 -10.38 8.31 -17.56
N ASN A 45 -10.78 7.87 -16.37
CA ASN A 45 -11.69 8.64 -15.53
C ASN A 45 -11.04 9.90 -14.94
N MET A 46 -9.73 9.86 -14.64
CA MET A 46 -8.97 11.06 -14.27
C MET A 46 -8.92 12.08 -15.40
N LEU A 47 -8.62 11.64 -16.63
CA LEU A 47 -8.61 12.50 -17.82
C LEU A 47 -9.99 13.12 -18.10
N ALA A 48 -11.05 12.38 -17.81
CA ALA A 48 -12.43 12.87 -17.95
C ALA A 48 -12.86 13.80 -16.81
N GLY A 49 -11.99 14.09 -15.83
CA GLY A 49 -12.29 14.95 -14.69
C GLY A 49 -13.35 14.40 -13.74
N LYS A 50 -13.55 13.07 -13.71
CA LYS A 50 -14.55 12.45 -12.82
C LYS A 50 -14.13 12.55 -11.35
N SER A 51 -15.10 12.74 -10.47
CA SER A 51 -14.91 12.64 -9.02
C SER A 51 -15.30 11.25 -8.52
N GLY A 52 -14.51 10.71 -7.57
CA GLY A 52 -14.85 9.47 -6.86
C GLY A 52 -15.70 9.71 -5.61
N ALA A 53 -15.91 10.97 -5.20
CA ALA A 53 -16.64 11.32 -3.99
C ALA A 53 -18.14 11.06 -4.16
N ALA A 54 -18.72 10.32 -3.18
CA ALA A 54 -20.14 9.97 -3.14
C ALA A 54 -20.57 9.74 -1.68
N PRO A 55 -21.87 9.67 -1.40
CA PRO A 55 -22.35 9.29 -0.08
C PRO A 55 -21.75 7.93 0.35
N ILE A 56 -21.35 7.85 1.62
CA ILE A 56 -20.79 6.62 2.20
C ILE A 56 -21.86 5.54 2.23
N THR A 57 -21.50 4.34 1.77
CA THR A 57 -22.39 3.17 1.75
C THR A 57 -21.97 2.08 2.74
N HIS A 58 -20.76 2.12 3.29
CA HIS A 58 -20.20 1.09 4.16
C HIS A 58 -20.82 1.03 5.56
N PHE A 59 -21.41 2.14 6.03
CA PHE A 59 -22.07 2.23 7.34
C PHE A 59 -23.08 3.38 7.39
N ASP A 60 -23.95 3.43 8.41
CA ASP A 60 -24.89 4.53 8.61
C ASP A 60 -24.19 5.81 9.06
N THR A 61 -24.30 6.84 8.25
CA THR A 61 -23.70 8.16 8.49
C THR A 61 -24.64 9.19 9.10
N THR A 62 -25.84 8.80 9.52
CA THR A 62 -26.87 9.74 10.00
C THR A 62 -26.37 10.66 11.11
N GLN A 63 -25.56 10.12 12.04
CA GLN A 63 -24.99 10.85 13.17
C GLN A 63 -23.62 11.50 12.88
N PHE A 64 -23.08 11.36 11.66
CA PHE A 64 -21.76 11.86 11.30
C PHE A 64 -21.83 13.24 10.66
N LYS A 65 -20.81 14.09 10.93
CA LYS A 65 -20.67 15.41 10.31
C LYS A 65 -20.34 15.29 8.82
N THR A 66 -19.44 14.36 8.46
CA THR A 66 -19.10 14.01 7.08
C THR A 66 -19.86 12.76 6.67
N LYS A 67 -20.57 12.81 5.55
CA LYS A 67 -21.45 11.74 5.06
C LYS A 67 -21.03 11.19 3.70
N PHE A 68 -19.87 11.58 3.21
CA PHE A 68 -19.35 11.19 1.89
C PHE A 68 -17.86 10.82 1.98
N ALA A 69 -17.43 10.00 1.04
CA ALA A 69 -16.06 9.55 0.90
C ALA A 69 -15.82 9.06 -0.54
N CYS A 70 -14.60 8.67 -0.86
CA CYS A 70 -14.23 8.05 -2.12
C CYS A 70 -14.06 6.54 -1.91
N GLU A 71 -15.15 5.78 -2.04
CA GLU A 71 -15.17 4.32 -1.93
C GLU A 71 -14.80 3.67 -3.26
N VAL A 72 -14.10 2.54 -3.22
CA VAL A 72 -13.89 1.66 -4.39
C VAL A 72 -15.21 0.95 -4.70
N LYS A 73 -15.68 1.08 -5.96
CA LYS A 73 -16.98 0.60 -6.42
C LYS A 73 -16.82 -0.58 -7.38
N ASP A 74 -17.84 -1.42 -7.45
CA ASP A 74 -17.98 -2.47 -8.46
C ASP A 74 -16.79 -3.45 -8.54
N LEU A 75 -16.04 -3.60 -7.45
CA LEU A 75 -14.90 -4.50 -7.36
C LEU A 75 -15.36 -5.87 -6.82
N ASN A 76 -15.25 -6.91 -7.65
CA ASN A 76 -15.41 -8.28 -7.18
C ASN A 76 -14.04 -8.85 -6.75
N ILE A 77 -13.83 -8.93 -5.44
CA ILE A 77 -12.59 -9.45 -4.84
C ILE A 77 -12.30 -10.89 -5.31
N ASN A 78 -13.35 -11.70 -5.53
CA ASN A 78 -13.18 -13.11 -5.89
C ASN A 78 -12.64 -13.34 -7.31
N ASP A 79 -12.58 -12.32 -8.15
CA ASP A 79 -11.94 -12.40 -9.47
C ASP A 79 -10.40 -12.45 -9.35
N TYR A 80 -9.86 -12.07 -8.19
CA TYR A 80 -8.43 -11.99 -7.92
C TYR A 80 -7.96 -12.91 -6.78
N ILE A 81 -8.78 -13.07 -5.73
CA ILE A 81 -8.43 -13.76 -4.50
C ILE A 81 -9.50 -14.82 -4.20
N ASP A 82 -9.07 -16.06 -3.93
CA ASP A 82 -10.01 -17.11 -3.52
C ASP A 82 -10.89 -16.64 -2.36
N ARG A 83 -12.16 -16.99 -2.40
CA ARG A 83 -13.16 -16.56 -1.41
C ARG A 83 -12.80 -16.93 0.03
N LYS A 84 -12.18 -18.09 0.25
CA LYS A 84 -11.76 -18.52 1.60
C LYS A 84 -10.57 -17.70 2.09
N GLU A 85 -9.63 -17.39 1.21
CA GLU A 85 -8.48 -16.55 1.53
C GLU A 85 -8.91 -15.10 1.74
N ALA A 86 -9.78 -14.55 0.89
CA ALA A 86 -10.29 -13.18 1.03
C ALA A 86 -10.94 -12.91 2.40
N ARG A 87 -11.63 -13.89 2.98
CA ARG A 87 -12.24 -13.77 4.31
C ARG A 87 -11.23 -13.65 5.47
N LYS A 88 -10.01 -14.08 5.26
CA LYS A 88 -8.92 -13.99 6.25
C LYS A 88 -8.20 -12.65 6.21
N LEU A 89 -8.57 -11.75 5.29
CA LEU A 89 -7.92 -10.48 5.01
C LEU A 89 -8.85 -9.32 5.36
N ASP A 90 -8.28 -8.24 5.87
CA ASP A 90 -8.97 -6.94 5.90
C ASP A 90 -9.03 -6.33 4.49
N ARG A 91 -9.96 -5.40 4.28
CA ARG A 91 -10.18 -4.77 2.98
C ARG A 91 -8.92 -4.09 2.41
N TYR A 92 -8.14 -3.38 3.25
CA TYR A 92 -6.91 -2.75 2.76
C TYR A 92 -5.92 -3.78 2.20
N THR A 93 -5.80 -4.96 2.82
CA THR A 93 -4.95 -6.05 2.33
C THR A 93 -5.49 -6.63 1.03
N GLN A 94 -6.82 -6.78 0.91
CA GLN A 94 -7.44 -7.22 -0.34
C GLN A 94 -7.11 -6.26 -1.49
N LEU A 95 -7.27 -4.95 -1.28
CA LEU A 95 -6.93 -3.93 -2.27
C LEU A 95 -5.44 -3.93 -2.62
N ALA A 96 -4.56 -4.06 -1.61
CA ALA A 96 -3.11 -4.19 -1.81
C ALA A 96 -2.76 -5.38 -2.71
N MET A 97 -3.32 -6.56 -2.41
CA MET A 97 -3.08 -7.78 -3.19
C MET A 97 -3.57 -7.62 -4.63
N ILE A 98 -4.75 -7.05 -4.84
CA ILE A 98 -5.29 -6.85 -6.20
C ILE A 98 -4.40 -5.91 -7.01
N SER A 99 -3.99 -4.78 -6.44
CA SER A 99 -3.07 -3.86 -7.12
C SER A 99 -1.71 -4.53 -7.43
N ALA A 100 -1.19 -5.36 -6.51
CA ALA A 100 0.04 -6.11 -6.73
C ALA A 100 -0.11 -7.17 -7.83
N ILE A 101 -1.24 -7.90 -7.86
CA ILE A 101 -1.55 -8.89 -8.91
C ILE A 101 -1.57 -8.21 -10.28
N GLN A 102 -2.22 -7.05 -10.38
CA GLN A 102 -2.22 -6.27 -11.62
C GLN A 102 -0.81 -5.83 -12.02
N GLY A 103 -0.03 -5.28 -11.08
CA GLY A 103 1.33 -4.83 -11.32
C GLY A 103 2.27 -5.96 -11.77
N VAL A 104 2.23 -7.11 -11.11
CA VAL A 104 3.02 -8.29 -11.49
C VAL A 104 2.62 -8.79 -12.87
N LYS A 105 1.32 -8.83 -13.17
CA LYS A 105 0.81 -9.20 -14.50
C LYS A 105 1.27 -8.23 -15.59
N ASP A 106 1.21 -6.92 -15.33
CA ASP A 106 1.65 -5.88 -16.27
C ASP A 106 3.16 -5.93 -16.52
N ALA A 107 3.96 -6.14 -15.46
CA ALA A 107 5.41 -6.30 -15.57
C ALA A 107 5.84 -7.52 -16.40
N ASN A 108 4.99 -8.54 -16.49
CA ASN A 108 5.14 -9.72 -17.35
C ASN A 108 6.52 -10.39 -17.24
N PHE A 109 7.06 -10.53 -16.02
CA PHE A 109 8.25 -11.34 -15.79
C PHE A 109 7.88 -12.81 -15.53
N ASP A 110 8.78 -13.71 -15.93
CA ASP A 110 8.57 -15.15 -15.81
C ASP A 110 8.73 -15.58 -14.34
N LEU A 111 7.63 -15.88 -13.67
CA LEU A 111 7.60 -16.29 -12.26
C LEU A 111 8.33 -17.60 -11.96
N GLU A 112 8.54 -18.43 -12.98
CA GLU A 112 9.27 -19.71 -12.82
C GLU A 112 10.79 -19.55 -12.99
N LYS A 113 11.23 -18.47 -13.68
CA LYS A 113 12.66 -18.24 -13.96
C LYS A 113 13.27 -17.17 -13.08
N VAL A 114 12.45 -16.25 -12.53
CA VAL A 114 12.97 -15.18 -11.67
C VAL A 114 13.54 -15.76 -10.38
N ASP A 115 14.69 -15.24 -9.94
CA ASP A 115 15.21 -15.60 -8.62
C ASP A 115 14.35 -14.97 -7.53
N LYS A 116 13.48 -15.77 -6.93
CA LYS A 116 12.54 -15.32 -5.90
C LYS A 116 13.22 -14.77 -4.64
N ASN A 117 14.49 -15.11 -4.38
CA ASN A 117 15.26 -14.51 -3.30
C ASN A 117 15.69 -13.05 -3.61
N ARG A 118 15.60 -12.67 -4.87
CA ARG A 118 15.92 -11.33 -5.36
C ARG A 118 14.69 -10.47 -5.63
N VAL A 119 13.48 -11.00 -5.38
CA VAL A 119 12.21 -10.27 -5.50
C VAL A 119 11.69 -9.95 -4.11
N GLY A 120 11.57 -8.67 -3.79
CA GLY A 120 11.05 -8.17 -2.51
C GLY A 120 9.64 -7.59 -2.61
N VAL A 121 9.03 -7.33 -1.45
CA VAL A 121 7.73 -6.66 -1.31
C VAL A 121 7.82 -5.60 -0.22
N ILE A 122 7.60 -4.35 -0.56
CA ILE A 122 7.63 -3.23 0.39
C ILE A 122 6.40 -2.36 0.14
N TYR A 123 5.44 -2.39 1.08
CA TYR A 123 4.19 -1.63 0.97
C TYR A 123 4.07 -0.56 2.04
N GLY A 124 3.40 0.53 1.71
CA GLY A 124 3.04 1.57 2.65
C GLY A 124 1.60 1.40 3.14
N VAL A 125 1.41 1.40 4.45
CA VAL A 125 0.10 1.30 5.09
C VAL A 125 0.06 2.27 6.26
N GLY A 126 -0.93 3.15 6.29
CA GLY A 126 -1.04 4.20 7.32
C GLY A 126 -1.66 3.71 8.62
N ILE A 127 -2.82 3.08 8.52
CA ILE A 127 -3.62 2.62 9.66
C ILE A 127 -3.71 1.09 9.68
N GLY A 128 -3.92 0.46 8.53
CA GLY A 128 -4.13 -0.98 8.43
C GLY A 128 -5.57 -1.39 8.71
N GLY A 129 -5.77 -2.52 9.38
CA GLY A 129 -7.07 -3.17 9.54
C GLY A 129 -8.00 -2.53 10.58
N ILE A 130 -8.20 -1.22 10.52
CA ILE A 130 -9.06 -0.47 11.46
C ILE A 130 -10.52 -0.97 11.42
N LYS A 131 -11.02 -1.37 10.25
CA LYS A 131 -12.38 -1.94 10.13
C LYS A 131 -12.50 -3.26 10.87
N THR A 132 -11.51 -4.13 10.73
CA THR A 132 -11.45 -5.39 11.48
C THR A 132 -11.38 -5.12 12.99
N PHE A 133 -10.58 -4.15 13.42
CA PHE A 133 -10.50 -3.74 14.83
C PHE A 133 -11.86 -3.24 15.34
N GLU A 134 -12.51 -2.34 14.60
CA GLU A 134 -13.83 -1.82 14.92
C GLU A 134 -14.85 -2.95 15.12
N ASP A 135 -14.91 -3.89 14.18
CA ASP A 135 -15.90 -4.98 14.22
C ASP A 135 -15.69 -5.91 15.41
N GLU A 136 -14.46 -6.38 15.62
CA GLU A 136 -14.13 -7.34 16.66
C GLU A 136 -14.30 -6.74 18.06
N VAL A 137 -13.87 -5.51 18.26
CA VAL A 137 -13.99 -4.83 19.56
C VAL A 137 -15.43 -4.44 19.85
N SER A 138 -16.18 -3.97 18.84
CA SER A 138 -17.60 -3.65 19.00
C SER A 138 -18.42 -4.88 19.31
N TYR A 139 -18.15 -6.00 18.63
CA TYR A 139 -18.81 -7.27 18.93
C TYR A 139 -18.57 -7.72 20.38
N TYR A 140 -17.32 -7.70 20.83
CA TYR A 140 -16.99 -8.05 22.22
C TYR A 140 -17.64 -7.11 23.23
N ALA A 141 -17.66 -5.81 22.98
CA ALA A 141 -18.27 -4.82 23.87
C ALA A 141 -19.80 -4.98 23.99
N GLN A 142 -20.47 -5.42 22.91
CA GLN A 142 -21.91 -5.67 22.88
C GLN A 142 -22.30 -7.05 23.45
N HIS A 143 -21.37 -8.00 23.49
CA HIS A 143 -21.61 -9.38 23.93
C HIS A 143 -20.58 -9.86 24.97
N PRO A 144 -20.38 -9.13 26.09
CA PRO A 144 -19.37 -9.48 27.09
C PRO A 144 -19.64 -10.83 27.78
N GLU A 145 -20.88 -11.28 27.79
CA GLU A 145 -21.31 -12.58 28.31
C GLU A 145 -20.70 -13.76 27.53
N ASN A 146 -20.30 -13.56 26.27
CA ASN A 146 -19.66 -14.59 25.47
C ASN A 146 -18.17 -14.78 25.77
N GLY A 147 -17.60 -13.93 26.63
CA GLY A 147 -16.17 -13.89 26.89
C GLY A 147 -15.35 -13.36 25.70
N PRO A 148 -14.01 -13.34 25.76
CA PRO A 148 -13.16 -12.76 24.73
C PRO A 148 -13.02 -13.71 23.52
N LYS A 149 -14.08 -13.95 22.80
CA LYS A 149 -14.11 -14.76 21.57
C LYS A 149 -13.87 -13.90 20.35
N PHE A 150 -12.60 -13.58 20.08
CA PHE A 150 -12.17 -12.89 18.85
C PHE A 150 -11.98 -13.87 17.70
N ASN A 151 -12.09 -13.36 16.48
CA ASN A 151 -11.76 -14.11 15.28
C ASN A 151 -10.28 -14.56 15.31
N PRO A 152 -9.93 -15.82 15.00
CA PRO A 152 -8.54 -16.28 14.96
C PRO A 152 -7.63 -15.46 14.03
N PHE A 153 -8.20 -14.80 13.03
CA PHE A 153 -7.50 -13.91 12.10
C PHE A 153 -7.53 -12.44 12.53
N PHE A 154 -8.05 -12.10 13.71
CA PHE A 154 -8.16 -10.71 14.16
C PHE A 154 -6.81 -9.98 14.08
N ILE A 155 -5.79 -10.49 14.76
CA ILE A 155 -4.47 -9.85 14.74
C ILE A 155 -3.85 -9.84 13.34
N PRO A 156 -3.78 -10.97 12.60
CA PRO A 156 -3.25 -10.95 11.24
C PRO A 156 -3.99 -10.00 10.28
N LYS A 157 -5.29 -9.80 10.44
CA LYS A 157 -6.05 -8.86 9.62
C LYS A 157 -5.78 -7.41 9.98
N MET A 158 -5.50 -7.14 11.27
CA MET A 158 -5.35 -5.79 11.79
C MET A 158 -3.96 -5.19 11.50
N ILE A 159 -2.89 -5.97 11.62
CA ILE A 159 -1.52 -5.45 11.53
C ILE A 159 -1.16 -4.97 10.12
N ALA A 160 -0.48 -3.81 10.05
CA ALA A 160 -0.21 -3.12 8.80
C ALA A 160 0.75 -3.86 7.85
N ASP A 161 1.63 -4.72 8.36
CA ASP A 161 2.66 -5.42 7.58
C ASP A 161 2.14 -6.63 6.81
N ILE A 162 0.94 -7.10 7.14
CA ILE A 162 0.38 -8.31 6.52
C ILE A 162 0.17 -8.16 5.01
N ALA A 163 -0.06 -6.94 4.50
CA ALA A 163 -0.18 -6.71 3.06
C ALA A 163 1.10 -7.13 2.32
N SER A 164 2.28 -6.71 2.81
CA SER A 164 3.58 -7.14 2.25
C SER A 164 3.77 -8.65 2.37
N GLY A 165 3.40 -9.21 3.53
CA GLY A 165 3.49 -10.65 3.79
C GLY A 165 2.60 -11.47 2.86
N GLN A 166 1.33 -11.08 2.67
CA GLN A 166 0.38 -11.81 1.81
C GLN A 166 0.79 -11.78 0.33
N ILE A 167 1.28 -10.66 -0.17
CA ILE A 167 1.80 -10.56 -1.54
C ILE A 167 3.03 -11.47 -1.71
N SER A 168 3.93 -11.46 -0.74
CA SER A 168 5.12 -12.32 -0.73
C SER A 168 4.74 -13.81 -0.74
N MET A 169 3.81 -14.21 0.12
CA MET A 169 3.33 -15.60 0.19
C MET A 169 2.62 -16.04 -1.10
N LEU A 170 1.84 -15.15 -1.73
CA LEU A 170 1.13 -15.45 -2.98
C LEU A 170 2.08 -15.88 -4.10
N TYR A 171 3.24 -15.23 -4.21
CA TYR A 171 4.20 -15.47 -5.29
C TYR A 171 5.43 -16.27 -4.88
N GLY A 172 5.60 -16.51 -3.57
CA GLY A 172 6.81 -17.15 -3.02
C GLY A 172 8.04 -16.24 -3.14
N PHE A 173 7.88 -14.94 -2.98
CA PHE A 173 9.00 -13.98 -2.97
C PHE A 173 9.70 -13.98 -1.62
N HIS A 174 11.04 -14.04 -1.60
CA HIS A 174 11.86 -14.16 -0.41
C HIS A 174 12.86 -13.03 -0.22
N GLY A 175 12.84 -12.01 -1.09
CA GLY A 175 13.64 -10.80 -0.95
C GLY A 175 13.18 -9.92 0.23
N PRO A 176 13.65 -8.67 0.32
CA PRO A 176 13.25 -7.75 1.39
C PRO A 176 11.73 -7.64 1.52
N ASN A 177 11.19 -7.88 2.72
CA ASN A 177 9.75 -7.83 2.98
C ASN A 177 9.46 -7.06 4.26
N TYR A 178 8.79 -5.92 4.15
CA TYR A 178 8.35 -5.11 5.28
C TYR A 178 7.37 -4.03 4.84
N THR A 179 6.75 -3.38 5.82
CA THR A 179 5.83 -2.27 5.61
C THR A 179 6.42 -0.98 6.19
N THR A 180 6.20 0.13 5.49
CA THR A 180 6.47 1.47 6.02
C THR A 180 5.18 2.10 6.51
N THR A 181 5.22 2.67 7.71
CA THR A 181 4.09 3.38 8.30
C THR A 181 4.55 4.79 8.68
N SER A 182 4.06 5.77 7.95
CA SER A 182 4.36 7.19 8.13
C SER A 182 3.15 8.05 7.72
N ALA A 183 1.97 7.64 8.19
CA ALA A 183 0.68 8.28 7.88
C ALA A 183 0.49 8.43 6.36
N CYS A 184 0.09 9.62 5.89
CA CYS A 184 -0.18 9.90 4.47
C CYS A 184 1.04 9.69 3.55
N ALA A 185 2.26 9.69 4.09
CA ALA A 185 3.50 9.48 3.33
C ALA A 185 3.93 8.00 3.26
N SER A 186 3.17 7.06 3.82
CA SER A 186 3.56 5.64 3.91
C SER A 186 3.93 5.05 2.55
N SER A 187 3.10 5.24 1.53
CA SER A 187 3.35 4.72 0.18
C SER A 187 4.61 5.33 -0.45
N THR A 188 4.81 6.64 -0.29
CA THR A 188 6.01 7.33 -0.81
C THR A 188 7.27 6.80 -0.13
N ASN A 189 7.22 6.55 1.17
CA ASN A 189 8.34 5.98 1.91
C ASN A 189 8.60 4.51 1.53
N ALA A 190 7.56 3.74 1.22
CA ALA A 190 7.70 2.38 0.68
C ALA A 190 8.45 2.40 -0.65
N LEU A 191 8.03 3.27 -1.59
CA LEU A 191 8.68 3.43 -2.89
C LEU A 191 10.13 3.89 -2.74
N ALA A 192 10.41 4.87 -1.87
CA ALA A 192 11.77 5.34 -1.59
C ALA A 192 12.66 4.23 -1.01
N SER A 193 12.09 3.42 -0.10
CA SER A 193 12.78 2.26 0.48
C SER A 193 13.06 1.20 -0.57
N ALA A 194 12.07 0.84 -1.40
CA ALA A 194 12.22 -0.13 -2.48
C ALA A 194 13.26 0.32 -3.50
N PHE A 195 13.21 1.58 -3.93
CA PHE A 195 14.21 2.19 -4.79
C PHE A 195 15.63 2.05 -4.23
N ASN A 196 15.83 2.35 -2.94
CA ASN A 196 17.13 2.23 -2.30
C ASN A 196 17.61 0.78 -2.19
N GLN A 197 16.74 -0.19 -1.90
CA GLN A 197 17.12 -1.61 -1.85
C GLN A 197 17.67 -2.08 -3.21
N ILE A 198 17.01 -1.70 -4.32
CA ILE A 198 17.47 -2.05 -5.67
C ILE A 198 18.77 -1.29 -5.99
N ARG A 199 18.84 0.02 -5.73
CA ARG A 199 20.06 0.81 -5.97
C ARG A 199 21.30 0.25 -5.29
N LEU A 200 21.11 -0.29 -4.09
CA LEU A 200 22.18 -0.91 -3.29
C LEU A 200 22.43 -2.38 -3.67
N GLY A 201 21.78 -2.91 -4.71
CA GLY A 201 21.95 -4.28 -5.19
C GLY A 201 21.41 -5.36 -4.25
N LYS A 202 20.51 -5.02 -3.32
CA LYS A 202 19.93 -5.98 -2.37
C LYS A 202 18.74 -6.75 -2.93
N ALA A 203 18.12 -6.25 -4.00
CA ALA A 203 17.05 -6.89 -4.75
C ALA A 203 17.18 -6.50 -6.23
N ASP A 204 16.59 -7.31 -7.11
CA ASP A 204 16.50 -7.02 -8.54
C ASP A 204 15.12 -6.50 -8.92
N ILE A 205 14.09 -6.99 -8.22
CA ILE A 205 12.70 -6.54 -8.37
C ILE A 205 12.11 -6.28 -6.99
N ILE A 206 11.30 -5.23 -6.87
CA ILE A 206 10.48 -4.99 -5.68
C ILE A 206 9.06 -4.60 -6.10
N VAL A 207 8.09 -5.37 -5.62
CA VAL A 207 6.68 -5.01 -5.65
C VAL A 207 6.44 -3.97 -4.56
N SER A 208 6.16 -2.73 -4.94
CA SER A 208 6.03 -1.62 -3.98
C SER A 208 4.84 -0.74 -4.27
N GLY A 209 4.27 -0.17 -3.24
CA GLY A 209 3.09 0.67 -3.36
C GLY A 209 2.51 1.04 -2.01
N GLY A 210 1.20 1.15 -1.96
CA GLY A 210 0.48 1.32 -0.71
C GLY A 210 -1.02 1.09 -0.85
N ALA A 211 -1.65 0.85 0.28
CA ALA A 211 -3.08 0.61 0.37
C ALA A 211 -3.65 1.12 1.70
N GLU A 212 -4.90 1.58 1.65
CA GLU A 212 -5.67 1.95 2.83
C GLU A 212 -7.16 1.73 2.59
N ALA A 213 -7.90 1.35 3.64
CA ALA A 213 -9.34 1.18 3.60
C ALA A 213 -9.99 1.57 4.94
N ALA A 214 -9.84 2.84 5.31
CA ALA A 214 -10.26 3.35 6.62
C ALA A 214 -11.66 4.01 6.59
N ILE A 215 -12.49 3.78 5.55
CA ILE A 215 -13.85 4.28 5.47
C ILE A 215 -14.77 3.39 6.31
N CYS A 216 -14.72 3.60 7.63
CA CYS A 216 -15.55 2.94 8.64
C CYS A 216 -15.91 3.95 9.73
N ALA A 217 -16.77 3.59 10.67
CA ALA A 217 -17.25 4.51 11.69
C ALA A 217 -16.12 5.07 12.54
N CYS A 218 -15.18 4.23 12.99
CA CYS A 218 -14.00 4.68 13.74
C CYS A 218 -13.09 5.60 12.91
N GLY A 219 -12.83 5.26 11.65
CA GLY A 219 -11.98 6.06 10.77
C GLY A 219 -12.58 7.43 10.49
N VAL A 220 -13.81 7.49 9.99
CA VAL A 220 -14.51 8.76 9.70
C VAL A 220 -14.76 9.54 10.99
N GLY A 221 -15.18 8.87 12.07
CA GLY A 221 -15.43 9.51 13.36
C GLY A 221 -14.17 10.12 13.96
N GLY A 222 -13.03 9.40 13.89
CA GLY A 222 -11.74 9.88 14.37
C GLY A 222 -11.27 11.14 13.65
N PHE A 223 -11.34 11.17 12.32
CA PHE A 223 -10.98 12.35 11.53
C PHE A 223 -12.00 13.49 11.69
N ASN A 224 -13.29 13.20 11.88
CA ASN A 224 -14.28 14.21 12.22
C ASN A 224 -14.00 14.87 13.60
N ALA A 225 -13.55 14.09 14.58
CA ALA A 225 -13.17 14.60 15.89
C ALA A 225 -11.99 15.58 15.81
N MET A 226 -11.08 15.37 14.86
CA MET A 226 -9.96 16.28 14.56
C MET A 226 -10.36 17.50 13.73
N HIS A 227 -11.62 17.60 13.29
CA HIS A 227 -12.07 18.61 12.33
C HIS A 227 -11.26 18.62 11.02
N ALA A 228 -10.81 17.46 10.58
CA ALA A 228 -9.92 17.31 9.42
C ALA A 228 -10.68 17.02 8.11
N LEU A 229 -11.91 16.48 8.20
CA LEU A 229 -12.73 16.16 7.03
C LEU A 229 -13.60 17.33 6.60
N SER A 230 -13.78 17.48 5.29
CA SER A 230 -14.80 18.34 4.73
C SER A 230 -16.20 17.88 5.15
N THR A 231 -17.05 18.83 5.45
CA THR A 231 -18.47 18.62 5.79
C THR A 231 -19.42 19.12 4.70
N ARG A 232 -18.90 19.31 3.49
CA ARG A 232 -19.66 19.77 2.32
C ARG A 232 -20.53 18.64 1.74
N ASN A 233 -21.50 18.17 2.52
CA ASN A 233 -22.36 17.06 2.18
C ASN A 233 -23.32 17.33 1.01
N ASP A 234 -23.55 18.60 0.71
CA ASP A 234 -24.40 19.10 -0.40
C ASP A 234 -23.65 19.12 -1.75
N ASP A 235 -22.32 19.08 -1.73
CA ASP A 235 -21.48 19.12 -2.95
C ASP A 235 -20.20 18.27 -2.76
N PRO A 236 -20.33 16.93 -2.62
CA PRO A 236 -19.19 16.03 -2.38
C PRO A 236 -18.14 16.06 -3.49
N GLU A 237 -18.59 16.18 -4.75
CA GLU A 237 -17.71 16.12 -5.93
C GLU A 237 -16.68 17.25 -5.95
N HIS A 238 -17.02 18.42 -5.39
CA HIS A 238 -16.15 19.59 -5.33
C HIS A 238 -15.64 19.88 -3.91
N ALA A 239 -15.80 18.95 -2.96
CA ALA A 239 -15.38 19.14 -1.56
C ALA A 239 -13.85 19.18 -1.42
N SER A 240 -13.11 18.36 -2.17
CA SER A 240 -11.65 18.42 -2.21
C SER A 240 -11.18 19.59 -3.06
N ARG A 241 -10.75 20.66 -2.40
CA ARG A 241 -10.34 21.92 -3.04
C ARG A 241 -9.07 22.48 -2.42
N PRO A 242 -7.92 21.82 -2.61
CA PRO A 242 -6.64 22.26 -2.06
C PRO A 242 -6.32 23.70 -2.53
N PHE A 243 -5.69 24.47 -1.63
CA PHE A 243 -5.33 25.89 -1.83
C PHE A 243 -6.50 26.88 -1.97
N SER A 244 -7.75 26.44 -2.04
CA SER A 244 -8.93 27.32 -2.05
C SER A 244 -9.12 27.99 -0.69
N ALA A 245 -9.55 29.25 -0.68
CA ALA A 245 -9.93 29.95 0.55
C ALA A 245 -11.16 29.31 1.23
N SER A 246 -12.04 28.67 0.46
CA SER A 246 -13.27 28.03 0.94
C SER A 246 -13.10 26.54 1.28
N ARG A 247 -11.88 26.01 1.34
CA ARG A 247 -11.65 24.63 1.78
C ARG A 247 -12.01 24.46 3.25
N ASP A 248 -12.59 23.32 3.60
CA ASP A 248 -13.07 23.02 4.95
C ASP A 248 -12.56 21.67 5.48
N GLY A 249 -11.70 21.00 4.73
CA GLY A 249 -11.11 19.71 5.10
C GLY A 249 -10.77 18.85 3.88
N PHE A 250 -10.26 17.65 4.11
CA PHE A 250 -9.99 16.69 3.04
C PHE A 250 -11.17 15.71 2.86
N VAL A 251 -11.18 14.97 1.76
CA VAL A 251 -12.13 13.90 1.50
C VAL A 251 -11.40 12.58 1.68
N MET A 252 -11.91 11.72 2.57
CA MET A 252 -11.34 10.39 2.81
C MET A 252 -11.57 9.50 1.60
N GLY A 253 -10.55 8.67 1.26
CA GLY A 253 -10.64 7.67 0.21
C GLY A 253 -10.08 6.33 0.66
N GLU A 254 -10.50 5.28 -0.02
CA GLU A 254 -9.86 3.97 0.04
C GLU A 254 -9.27 3.61 -1.33
N GLY A 255 -8.32 2.69 -1.35
CA GLY A 255 -7.72 2.24 -2.60
C GLY A 255 -6.33 1.64 -2.38
N ALA A 256 -5.72 1.24 -3.49
CA ALA A 256 -4.34 0.77 -3.54
C ALA A 256 -3.68 1.12 -4.86
N GLY A 257 -2.38 1.33 -4.82
CA GLY A 257 -1.53 1.47 -5.98
C GLY A 257 -0.27 0.63 -5.84
N CYS A 258 0.21 0.11 -6.97
CA CYS A 258 1.40 -0.72 -7.05
C CYS A 258 2.29 -0.30 -8.21
N LEU A 259 3.59 -0.22 -7.95
CA LEU A 259 4.63 -0.13 -8.95
C LEU A 259 5.54 -1.35 -8.83
N ILE A 260 5.90 -1.96 -9.94
CA ILE A 260 6.99 -2.92 -10.00
C ILE A 260 8.26 -2.14 -10.30
N LEU A 261 9.12 -2.02 -9.30
CA LEU A 261 10.45 -1.42 -9.43
C LEU A 261 11.45 -2.51 -9.76
N GLU A 262 12.31 -2.25 -10.75
CA GLU A 262 13.24 -3.26 -11.27
C GLU A 262 14.60 -2.63 -11.59
N GLU A 263 15.68 -3.39 -11.40
CA GLU A 263 17.01 -3.00 -11.83
C GLU A 263 17.06 -2.93 -13.36
N LEU A 264 17.64 -1.85 -13.90
CA LEU A 264 17.56 -1.54 -15.32
C LEU A 264 18.16 -2.63 -16.22
N GLU A 265 19.33 -3.16 -15.88
CA GLU A 265 19.98 -4.16 -16.73
C GLU A 265 19.26 -5.52 -16.62
N HIS A 266 18.69 -5.85 -15.45
CA HIS A 266 17.79 -6.98 -15.28
C HIS A 266 16.55 -6.83 -16.16
N ALA A 267 15.90 -5.64 -16.15
CA ALA A 267 14.74 -5.35 -16.98
C ALA A 267 15.03 -5.49 -18.48
N LYS A 268 16.16 -4.92 -18.95
CA LYS A 268 16.60 -5.05 -20.34
C LYS A 268 16.89 -6.49 -20.74
N ALA A 269 17.58 -7.27 -19.88
CA ALA A 269 17.94 -8.64 -20.17
C ALA A 269 16.75 -9.56 -20.41
N ARG A 270 15.62 -9.28 -19.76
CA ARG A 270 14.36 -10.02 -19.98
C ARG A 270 13.43 -9.38 -21.01
N GLY A 271 13.81 -8.26 -21.63
CA GLY A 271 12.99 -7.55 -22.61
C GLY A 271 11.75 -6.87 -22.00
N ALA A 272 11.87 -6.31 -20.78
CA ALA A 272 10.79 -5.55 -20.17
C ALA A 272 10.38 -4.34 -21.03
N LYS A 273 9.10 -3.97 -20.94
CA LYS A 273 8.53 -2.79 -21.61
C LYS A 273 9.05 -1.50 -21.01
#